data_c4f0400ab74c2e7dff89141f3c1a34db
#
_entry.id   c4f0400ab74c2e7dff89141f3c1a34db
#
_cell.length_a   1.000
_cell.length_b   1.000
_cell.length_c   1.000
_cell.angle_alpha   90.00
_cell.angle_beta   90.00
_cell.angle_gamma   90.00
#
_symmetry.space_group_name_H-M   'P 1'
#
loop_
_entity.id
_entity.type
_entity.pdbx_description
1 polymer ?
#
loop_
_entity_poly.entity_id
_entity_poly.type
_entity_poly.pdbx_seq_one_letter_code
_entity_poly.pdbx_strand_id
1 'polypeptide(L)'
;MKFIFLGPPGAGKGTLAAKVAASYNIPHISTGEIFRAAIKAKTPLGLKVQAIIDSGALVSDDITVELVKERLSQGDAKNGFILDGFPRTIPQAEALAKIIEIDSVVNFDIADEEVVGRLSGRRVCKNCGQNYHVKFMPPKTEGKCDKCDSELYTRDDDKIEAITNRLDVYRSQTAPLIDFYREKNLLTDIDARPATEVILADFEGKYPHN
;
A
#
# COMPACT_ATOMS: atom_id res chain seq x y z
N MET A 1 -13.33 -11.76 3.53
CA MET A 1 -13.37 -10.84 2.37
C MET A 1 -11.94 -10.59 1.87
N LYS A 2 -11.77 -10.50 0.55
CA LYS A 2 -10.48 -10.34 -0.14
C LYS A 2 -10.49 -9.02 -0.89
N PHE A 3 -9.73 -8.07 -0.39
CA PHE A 3 -9.68 -6.70 -0.91
C PHE A 3 -8.38 -6.39 -1.65
N ILE A 4 -8.49 -5.55 -2.67
CA ILE A 4 -7.36 -4.82 -3.25
C ILE A 4 -7.53 -3.35 -2.91
N PHE A 5 -6.50 -2.70 -2.37
CA PHE A 5 -6.45 -1.26 -2.18
C PHE A 5 -5.63 -0.62 -3.31
N LEU A 6 -6.34 0.09 -4.19
CA LEU A 6 -5.81 0.77 -5.36
C LEU A 6 -5.77 2.30 -5.11
N GLY A 7 -4.88 2.99 -5.77
CA GLY A 7 -4.75 4.45 -5.65
C GLY A 7 -3.29 4.90 -5.63
N PRO A 8 -3.04 6.22 -5.77
CA PRO A 8 -1.68 6.75 -5.89
C PRO A 8 -0.84 6.52 -4.63
N PRO A 9 0.50 6.58 -4.75
CA PRO A 9 1.37 6.56 -3.59
C PRO A 9 0.99 7.71 -2.64
N GLY A 10 1.02 7.50 -1.33
CA GLY A 10 0.65 8.55 -0.36
C GLY A 10 -0.85 8.74 -0.11
N ALA A 11 -1.74 8.05 -0.83
CA ALA A 11 -3.19 8.16 -0.64
C ALA A 11 -3.73 7.68 0.73
N GLY A 12 -2.90 7.04 1.55
CA GLY A 12 -3.32 6.54 2.88
C GLY A 12 -3.71 5.07 2.91
N LYS A 13 -3.56 4.33 1.81
CA LYS A 13 -3.91 2.91 1.68
C LYS A 13 -3.42 2.05 2.86
N GLY A 14 -2.12 2.09 3.14
CA GLY A 14 -1.53 1.28 4.21
C GLY A 14 -2.03 1.66 5.61
N THR A 15 -2.36 2.94 5.83
CA THR A 15 -2.92 3.39 7.12
C THR A 15 -4.32 2.85 7.33
N LEU A 16 -5.18 2.92 6.31
CA LEU A 16 -6.51 2.33 6.36
C LEU A 16 -6.44 0.80 6.41
N ALA A 17 -5.57 0.19 5.58
CA ALA A 17 -5.40 -1.26 5.55
C ALA A 17 -5.04 -1.85 6.91
N ALA A 18 -4.17 -1.20 7.69
CA ALA A 18 -3.83 -1.65 9.04
C ALA A 18 -5.04 -1.64 10.00
N LYS A 19 -5.93 -0.64 9.87
CA LYS A 19 -7.16 -0.55 10.69
C LYS A 19 -8.19 -1.58 10.26
N VAL A 20 -8.45 -1.69 8.96
CA VAL A 20 -9.38 -2.69 8.41
C VAL A 20 -8.89 -4.11 8.71
N ALA A 21 -7.59 -4.40 8.55
CA ALA A 21 -7.02 -5.70 8.88
C ALA A 21 -7.29 -6.10 10.34
N ALA A 22 -7.15 -5.14 11.27
CA ALA A 22 -7.43 -5.37 12.69
C ALA A 22 -8.94 -5.57 12.96
N SER A 23 -9.82 -4.75 12.35
CA SER A 23 -11.26 -4.81 12.53
C SER A 23 -11.87 -6.11 11.95
N TYR A 24 -11.38 -6.54 10.79
CA TYR A 24 -11.89 -7.72 10.06
C TYR A 24 -11.14 -9.03 10.41
N ASN A 25 -10.10 -8.94 11.22
CA ASN A 25 -9.23 -10.08 11.55
C ASN A 25 -8.67 -10.80 10.31
N ILE A 26 -8.19 -10.03 9.32
CA ILE A 26 -7.58 -10.51 8.08
C ILE A 26 -6.18 -9.89 7.91
N PRO A 27 -5.23 -10.56 7.23
CA PRO A 27 -3.90 -10.01 7.04
C PRO A 27 -3.88 -8.83 6.06
N HIS A 28 -3.09 -7.80 6.39
CA HIS A 28 -2.64 -6.76 5.48
C HIS A 28 -1.38 -7.24 4.77
N ILE A 29 -1.45 -7.40 3.45
CA ILE A 29 -0.35 -7.87 2.60
C ILE A 29 0.12 -6.71 1.73
N SER A 30 1.22 -6.07 2.13
CA SER A 30 1.82 -4.96 1.39
C SER A 30 3.10 -5.41 0.69
N THR A 31 3.09 -5.43 -0.64
CA THR A 31 4.29 -5.78 -1.43
C THR A 31 5.45 -4.82 -1.14
N GLY A 32 5.15 -3.53 -0.95
CA GLY A 32 6.15 -2.55 -0.57
C GLY A 32 6.80 -2.84 0.78
N GLU A 33 6.04 -3.32 1.76
CA GLU A 33 6.60 -3.70 3.07
C GLU A 33 7.43 -4.98 2.98
N ILE A 34 6.99 -5.97 2.22
CA ILE A 34 7.74 -7.22 2.00
C ILE A 34 9.09 -6.91 1.35
N PHE A 35 9.11 -6.11 0.28
CA PHE A 35 10.38 -5.72 -0.35
C PHE A 35 11.29 -4.93 0.57
N ARG A 36 10.76 -3.96 1.34
CA ARG A 36 11.55 -3.20 2.30
C ARG A 36 12.09 -4.07 3.44
N ALA A 37 11.35 -5.06 3.89
CA ALA A 37 11.84 -6.04 4.86
C ALA A 37 13.00 -6.87 4.28
N ALA A 38 12.89 -7.30 3.02
CA ALA A 38 13.95 -8.01 2.31
C ALA A 38 15.22 -7.14 2.14
N ILE A 39 15.06 -5.85 1.82
CA ILE A 39 16.17 -4.88 1.74
C ILE A 39 16.85 -4.72 3.10
N LYS A 40 16.07 -4.50 4.16
CA LYS A 40 16.58 -4.35 5.53
C LYS A 40 17.34 -5.60 5.99
N ALA A 41 16.85 -6.78 5.64
CA ALA A 41 17.49 -8.06 5.93
C ALA A 41 18.65 -8.41 4.98
N LYS A 42 18.92 -7.57 3.98
CA LYS A 42 19.96 -7.78 2.96
C LYS A 42 19.87 -9.15 2.26
N THR A 43 18.65 -9.64 2.04
CA THR A 43 18.45 -10.88 1.30
C THR A 43 18.88 -10.70 -0.17
N PRO A 44 19.16 -11.79 -0.93
CA PRO A 44 19.46 -11.70 -2.36
C PRO A 44 18.39 -10.93 -3.15
N LEU A 45 17.10 -11.12 -2.82
CA LEU A 45 15.99 -10.36 -3.38
C LEU A 45 16.09 -8.87 -3.00
N GLY A 46 16.30 -8.56 -1.71
CA GLY A 46 16.41 -7.19 -1.23
C GLY A 46 17.52 -6.41 -1.93
N LEU A 47 18.71 -7.01 -2.06
CA LEU A 47 19.84 -6.39 -2.78
C LEU A 47 19.53 -6.15 -4.27
N LYS A 48 18.80 -7.06 -4.91
CA LYS A 48 18.40 -6.93 -6.33
C LYS A 48 17.40 -5.81 -6.58
N VAL A 49 16.46 -5.58 -5.65
CA VAL A 49 15.34 -4.65 -5.86
C VAL A 49 15.56 -3.28 -5.24
N GLN A 50 16.57 -3.09 -4.39
CA GLN A 50 16.78 -1.87 -3.63
C GLN A 50 16.82 -0.63 -4.52
N ALA A 51 17.71 -0.59 -5.52
CA ALA A 51 17.86 0.57 -6.39
C ALA A 51 16.57 0.90 -7.18
N ILE A 52 15.79 -0.12 -7.55
CA ILE A 52 14.51 0.03 -8.24
C ILE A 52 13.51 0.73 -7.32
N ILE A 53 13.39 0.26 -6.09
CA ILE A 53 12.44 0.82 -5.11
C ILE A 53 12.84 2.24 -4.69
N ASP A 54 14.12 2.49 -4.44
CA ASP A 54 14.64 3.79 -4.03
C ASP A 54 14.42 4.87 -5.11
N SER A 55 14.43 4.48 -6.39
CA SER A 55 14.09 5.36 -7.52
C SER A 55 12.59 5.59 -7.71
N GLY A 56 11.73 4.85 -7.01
CA GLY A 56 10.28 4.90 -7.17
C GLY A 56 9.73 4.08 -8.35
N ALA A 57 10.57 3.28 -9.02
CA ALA A 57 10.15 2.37 -10.08
C ALA A 57 9.48 1.10 -9.55
N LEU A 58 8.84 0.34 -10.44
CA LEU A 58 8.24 -0.95 -10.10
C LEU A 58 9.25 -2.09 -10.25
N VAL A 59 9.22 -3.02 -9.29
CA VAL A 59 9.85 -4.32 -9.45
C VAL A 59 9.11 -5.10 -10.54
N SER A 60 9.82 -5.92 -11.31
CA SER A 60 9.24 -6.68 -12.43
C SER A 60 8.02 -7.50 -12.01
N ASP A 61 7.09 -7.68 -12.95
CA ASP A 61 5.83 -8.38 -12.70
C ASP A 61 6.07 -9.82 -12.24
N ASP A 62 7.01 -10.54 -12.86
CA ASP A 62 7.31 -11.93 -12.52
C ASP A 62 7.73 -12.09 -11.05
N ILE A 63 8.65 -11.23 -10.58
CA ILE A 63 9.12 -11.25 -9.19
C ILE A 63 7.97 -10.90 -8.24
N THR A 64 7.17 -9.89 -8.59
CA THR A 64 6.10 -9.42 -7.72
C THR A 64 4.95 -10.40 -7.65
N VAL A 65 4.57 -11.02 -8.77
CA VAL A 65 3.52 -12.05 -8.84
C VAL A 65 3.92 -13.28 -8.02
N GLU A 66 5.15 -13.77 -8.16
CA GLU A 66 5.61 -14.94 -7.42
C GLU A 66 5.65 -14.68 -5.92
N LEU A 67 6.12 -13.51 -5.50
CA LEU A 67 6.12 -13.09 -4.09
C LEU A 67 4.70 -13.05 -3.51
N VAL A 68 3.73 -12.51 -4.24
CA VAL A 68 2.33 -12.44 -3.79
C VAL A 68 1.72 -13.83 -3.74
N LYS A 69 1.97 -14.68 -4.72
CA LYS A 69 1.50 -16.06 -4.77
C LYS A 69 2.01 -16.86 -3.57
N GLU A 70 3.30 -16.76 -3.26
CA GLU A 70 3.89 -17.39 -2.07
C GLU A 70 3.22 -16.87 -0.79
N ARG A 71 3.01 -15.55 -0.65
CA ARG A 71 2.37 -14.96 0.53
C ARG A 71 0.90 -15.39 0.68
N LEU A 72 0.15 -15.47 -0.41
CA LEU A 72 -1.25 -15.90 -0.41
C LEU A 72 -1.42 -17.40 -0.10
N SER A 73 -0.38 -18.20 -0.27
CA SER A 73 -0.41 -19.63 0.09
C SER A 73 -0.35 -19.87 1.60
N GLN A 74 -0.01 -18.86 2.40
CA GLN A 74 0.05 -18.96 3.84
C GLN A 74 -1.34 -19.09 4.46
N GLY A 75 -1.41 -19.82 5.58
CA GLY A 75 -2.68 -20.21 6.19
C GLY A 75 -3.56 -19.05 6.66
N ASP A 76 -2.96 -17.91 7.04
CA ASP A 76 -3.67 -16.73 7.51
C ASP A 76 -4.46 -15.99 6.43
N ALA A 77 -4.08 -16.16 5.15
CA ALA A 77 -4.75 -15.52 4.02
C ALA A 77 -6.02 -16.26 3.54
N LYS A 78 -6.31 -17.45 4.07
CA LYS A 78 -7.44 -18.28 3.60
C LYS A 78 -8.80 -17.64 3.81
N ASN A 79 -8.99 -16.95 4.93
CA ASN A 79 -10.28 -16.38 5.32
C ASN A 79 -10.51 -14.96 4.79
N GLY A 80 -9.54 -14.39 4.12
CA GLY A 80 -9.56 -13.04 3.57
C GLY A 80 -8.21 -12.36 3.72
N PHE A 81 -8.06 -11.21 3.06
CA PHE A 81 -6.84 -10.39 3.11
C PHE A 81 -7.07 -9.02 2.47
N ILE A 82 -6.14 -8.13 2.69
CA ILE A 82 -6.03 -6.86 1.97
C ILE A 82 -4.70 -6.87 1.21
N LEU A 83 -4.75 -6.74 -0.12
CA LEU A 83 -3.57 -6.48 -0.95
C LEU A 83 -3.36 -4.98 -1.07
N ASP A 84 -2.19 -4.48 -0.66
CA ASP A 84 -1.77 -3.09 -0.77
C ASP A 84 -0.50 -3.00 -1.63
N GLY A 85 -0.58 -2.21 -2.70
CA GLY A 85 0.51 -2.07 -3.65
C GLY A 85 0.67 -3.24 -4.63
N PHE A 86 -0.34 -4.08 -4.77
CA PHE A 86 -0.47 -5.10 -5.79
C PHE A 86 -1.97 -5.38 -6.06
N PRO A 87 -2.38 -5.54 -7.35
CA PRO A 87 -1.56 -5.35 -8.55
C PRO A 87 -1.25 -3.87 -8.82
N ARG A 88 -0.20 -3.61 -9.61
CA ARG A 88 0.16 -2.28 -10.10
C ARG A 88 0.19 -2.19 -11.63
N THR A 89 0.03 -3.31 -12.31
CA THR A 89 -0.02 -3.39 -13.77
C THR A 89 -1.14 -4.33 -14.21
N ILE A 90 -1.63 -4.17 -15.45
CA ILE A 90 -2.63 -5.09 -16.00
C ILE A 90 -2.14 -6.54 -16.02
N PRO A 91 -0.89 -6.86 -16.45
CA PRO A 91 -0.38 -8.24 -16.37
C PRO A 91 -0.41 -8.83 -14.96
N GLN A 92 -0.10 -8.03 -13.92
CA GLN A 92 -0.21 -8.47 -12.52
C GLN A 92 -1.67 -8.79 -12.14
N ALA A 93 -2.62 -7.94 -12.55
CA ALA A 93 -4.05 -8.17 -12.29
C ALA A 93 -4.57 -9.44 -12.96
N GLU A 94 -4.17 -9.68 -14.21
CA GLU A 94 -4.51 -10.90 -14.95
C GLU A 94 -3.88 -12.15 -14.31
N ALA A 95 -2.64 -12.05 -13.84
CA ALA A 95 -1.98 -13.13 -13.13
C ALA A 95 -2.68 -13.43 -11.79
N LEU A 96 -3.07 -12.40 -11.04
CA LEU A 96 -3.79 -12.54 -9.78
C LEU A 96 -5.15 -13.24 -9.99
N ALA A 97 -5.89 -12.86 -11.04
CA ALA A 97 -7.19 -13.46 -11.36
C ALA A 97 -7.12 -14.98 -11.65
N LYS A 98 -5.96 -15.48 -12.06
CA LYS A 98 -5.71 -16.94 -12.24
C LYS A 98 -5.41 -17.66 -10.93
N ILE A 99 -5.03 -16.91 -9.89
CA ILE A 99 -4.63 -17.45 -8.58
C ILE A 99 -5.82 -17.45 -7.61
N ILE A 100 -6.59 -16.35 -7.59
CA ILE A 100 -7.65 -16.17 -6.60
C ILE A 100 -8.70 -15.15 -7.09
N GLU A 101 -9.96 -15.37 -6.73
CA GLU A 101 -11.01 -14.36 -6.89
C GLU A 101 -10.93 -13.30 -5.81
N ILE A 102 -11.15 -12.04 -6.21
CA ILE A 102 -11.18 -10.85 -5.36
C ILE A 102 -12.64 -10.41 -5.18
N ASP A 103 -13.02 -10.10 -3.93
CA ASP A 103 -14.39 -9.68 -3.63
C ASP A 103 -14.61 -8.20 -3.96
N SER A 104 -13.63 -7.33 -3.74
CA SER A 104 -13.73 -5.91 -4.06
C SER A 104 -12.38 -5.23 -4.21
N VAL A 105 -12.35 -4.19 -5.05
CA VAL A 105 -11.21 -3.30 -5.26
C VAL A 105 -11.61 -1.90 -4.81
N VAL A 106 -10.92 -1.37 -3.83
CA VAL A 106 -11.19 -0.05 -3.24
C VAL A 106 -10.18 0.94 -3.78
N ASN A 107 -10.67 1.88 -4.59
CA ASN A 107 -9.84 2.94 -5.17
C ASN A 107 -9.85 4.18 -4.26
N PHE A 108 -8.67 4.61 -3.87
CA PHE A 108 -8.45 5.82 -3.06
C PHE A 108 -8.31 7.03 -3.98
N ASP A 109 -9.38 7.80 -4.11
CA ASP A 109 -9.41 9.01 -4.94
C ASP A 109 -8.83 10.20 -4.18
N ILE A 110 -7.77 10.81 -4.76
CA ILE A 110 -7.06 11.96 -4.18
C ILE A 110 -6.26 12.67 -5.27
N ALA A 111 -6.21 14.00 -5.19
CA ALA A 111 -5.44 14.82 -6.12
C ALA A 111 -3.93 14.69 -5.92
N ASP A 112 -3.16 14.82 -7.01
CA ASP A 112 -1.70 14.65 -7.00
C ASP A 112 -0.99 15.65 -6.12
N GLU A 113 -1.47 16.89 -6.03
CA GLU A 113 -0.91 17.94 -5.18
C GLU A 113 -0.96 17.57 -3.70
N GLU A 114 -2.04 16.91 -3.27
CA GLU A 114 -2.17 16.41 -1.90
C GLU A 114 -1.24 15.22 -1.65
N VAL A 115 -1.05 14.37 -2.66
CA VAL A 115 -0.11 13.23 -2.60
C VAL A 115 1.31 13.69 -2.31
N VAL A 116 1.79 14.72 -3.03
CA VAL A 116 3.14 15.28 -2.83
C VAL A 116 3.30 15.79 -1.40
N GLY A 117 2.30 16.55 -0.90
CA GLY A 117 2.30 17.05 0.48
C GLY A 117 2.32 15.95 1.54
N ARG A 118 1.58 14.85 1.29
CA ARG A 118 1.54 13.69 2.19
C ARG A 118 2.84 12.89 2.20
N LEU A 119 3.46 12.69 1.04
CA LEU A 119 4.70 11.91 0.95
C LEU A 119 5.90 12.64 1.51
N SER A 120 6.06 13.93 1.23
CA SER A 120 7.17 14.75 1.74
C SER A 120 7.16 14.88 3.27
N GLY A 121 5.97 14.92 3.87
CA GLY A 121 5.77 14.98 5.32
C GLY A 121 5.81 13.63 6.03
N ARG A 122 5.87 12.50 5.30
CA ARG A 122 5.87 11.16 5.91
C ARG A 122 7.16 10.88 6.68
N ARG A 123 6.99 10.21 7.82
CA ARG A 123 8.07 9.66 8.63
C ARG A 123 7.74 8.22 8.98
N VAL A 124 8.76 7.38 9.06
CA VAL A 124 8.59 5.94 9.34
C VAL A 124 9.55 5.53 10.45
N CYS A 125 9.09 4.68 11.35
CA CYS A 125 9.94 4.14 12.40
C CYS A 125 10.93 3.12 11.82
N LYS A 126 12.23 3.31 12.11
CA LYS A 126 13.30 2.40 11.67
C LYS A 126 13.13 0.96 12.18
N ASN A 127 12.52 0.78 13.35
CA ASN A 127 12.38 -0.52 13.99
C ASN A 127 11.06 -1.21 13.62
N CYS A 128 9.91 -0.62 13.99
CA CYS A 128 8.61 -1.28 13.88
C CYS A 128 7.81 -0.90 12.62
N GLY A 129 8.31 0.00 11.76
CA GLY A 129 7.65 0.39 10.53
C GLY A 129 6.43 1.33 10.70
N GLN A 130 6.09 1.74 11.94
CA GLN A 130 4.97 2.65 12.20
C GLN A 130 5.11 3.93 11.38
N ASN A 131 4.04 4.29 10.66
CA ASN A 131 3.99 5.51 9.87
C ASN A 131 3.55 6.70 10.74
N TYR A 132 4.14 7.86 10.46
CA TYR A 132 3.81 9.17 11.01
C TYR A 132 3.79 10.21 9.90
N HIS A 133 3.25 11.38 10.21
CA HIS A 133 3.30 12.52 9.32
C HIS A 133 3.54 13.80 10.12
N VAL A 134 4.49 14.62 9.70
CA VAL A 134 4.88 15.85 10.44
C VAL A 134 3.73 16.79 10.73
N LYS A 135 2.67 16.80 9.92
CA LYS A 135 1.51 17.68 10.05
C LYS A 135 0.24 16.94 10.48
N PHE A 136 -0.07 15.78 9.85
CA PHE A 136 -1.38 15.12 10.00
C PHE A 136 -1.40 14.06 11.09
N MET A 137 -0.24 13.47 11.41
CA MET A 137 -0.11 12.43 12.43
C MET A 137 1.29 12.54 13.08
N PRO A 138 1.58 13.63 13.79
CA PRO A 138 2.89 13.81 14.41
C PRO A 138 3.10 12.81 15.55
N PRO A 139 4.34 12.39 15.81
CA PRO A 139 4.67 11.62 17.00
C PRO A 139 4.56 12.51 18.26
N LYS A 140 4.35 11.92 19.42
CA LYS A 140 4.31 12.63 20.70
C LYS A 140 5.65 13.32 21.00
N THR A 141 6.75 12.66 20.67
CA THR A 141 8.10 13.21 20.76
C THR A 141 8.69 13.30 19.36
N GLU A 142 9.14 14.48 18.97
CA GLU A 142 9.71 14.72 17.64
C GLU A 142 10.85 13.73 17.35
N GLY A 143 10.82 13.13 16.19
CA GLY A 143 11.82 12.17 15.72
C GLY A 143 11.77 10.78 16.36
N LYS A 144 10.82 10.51 17.28
CA LYS A 144 10.70 9.24 17.99
C LYS A 144 9.38 8.54 17.77
N CYS A 145 9.41 7.21 17.76
CA CYS A 145 8.24 6.35 17.58
C CYS A 145 7.48 6.18 18.89
N ASP A 146 6.18 6.49 18.91
CA ASP A 146 5.33 6.32 20.09
C ASP A 146 5.13 4.87 20.52
N LYS A 147 5.41 3.88 19.63
CA LYS A 147 5.24 2.47 19.93
C LYS A 147 6.49 1.81 20.51
N CYS A 148 7.69 2.23 20.09
CA CYS A 148 8.93 1.53 20.45
C CYS A 148 10.12 2.46 20.69
N ASP A 149 9.90 3.75 20.79
CA ASP A 149 10.89 4.82 21.06
C ASP A 149 12.08 4.89 20.09
N SER A 150 12.04 4.11 18.98
CA SER A 150 13.08 4.14 17.97
C SER A 150 12.96 5.39 17.09
N GLU A 151 14.07 5.76 16.44
CA GLU A 151 14.11 6.93 15.54
C GLU A 151 13.17 6.82 14.35
N LEU A 152 12.62 7.95 13.96
CA LEU A 152 11.88 8.14 12.72
C LEU A 152 12.81 8.62 11.61
N TYR A 153 12.56 8.19 10.38
CA TYR A 153 13.32 8.60 9.21
C TYR A 153 12.41 8.89 8.01
N THR A 154 12.91 9.65 7.06
CA THR A 154 12.30 9.80 5.73
C THR A 154 12.80 8.69 4.84
N ARG A 155 11.90 8.03 4.12
CA ARG A 155 12.26 6.96 3.18
C ARG A 155 12.95 7.53 1.94
N ASP A 156 13.81 6.76 1.30
CA ASP A 156 14.48 7.19 0.06
C ASP A 156 13.49 7.40 -1.09
N ASP A 157 12.46 6.57 -1.16
CA ASP A 157 11.36 6.71 -2.12
C ASP A 157 10.36 7.85 -1.79
N ASP A 158 10.60 8.65 -0.75
CA ASP A 158 9.86 9.88 -0.41
C ASP A 158 10.68 11.17 -0.67
N LYS A 159 11.82 11.08 -1.35
CA LYS A 159 12.52 12.22 -1.92
C LYS A 159 11.74 12.78 -3.11
N ILE A 160 11.85 14.08 -3.37
CA ILE A 160 11.01 14.76 -4.39
C ILE A 160 11.13 14.09 -5.76
N GLU A 161 12.35 13.75 -6.19
CA GLU A 161 12.59 13.11 -7.47
C GLU A 161 11.90 11.72 -7.54
N ALA A 162 12.00 10.94 -6.46
CA ALA A 162 11.36 9.64 -6.39
C ALA A 162 9.82 9.76 -6.31
N ILE A 163 9.28 10.76 -5.62
CA ILE A 163 7.83 11.05 -5.58
C ILE A 163 7.32 11.34 -7.00
N THR A 164 8.01 12.19 -7.76
CA THR A 164 7.63 12.51 -9.14
C THR A 164 7.61 11.27 -10.00
N ASN A 165 8.68 10.48 -9.96
CA ASN A 165 8.74 9.22 -10.70
C ASN A 165 7.62 8.24 -10.31
N ARG A 166 7.32 8.12 -9.03
CA ARG A 166 6.22 7.26 -8.53
C ARG A 166 4.85 7.71 -9.05
N LEU A 167 4.61 9.01 -9.16
CA LEU A 167 3.36 9.53 -9.73
C LEU A 167 3.28 9.25 -11.23
N ASP A 168 4.37 9.42 -11.98
CA ASP A 168 4.41 9.12 -13.41
C ASP A 168 4.21 7.62 -13.67
N VAL A 169 4.87 6.77 -12.90
CA VAL A 169 4.70 5.31 -12.95
C VAL A 169 3.26 4.93 -12.56
N TYR A 170 2.68 5.56 -11.54
CA TYR A 170 1.28 5.32 -11.16
C TYR A 170 0.34 5.67 -12.30
N ARG A 171 0.46 6.85 -12.89
CA ARG A 171 -0.42 7.30 -13.99
C ARG A 171 -0.32 6.40 -15.22
N SER A 172 0.90 6.00 -15.59
CA SER A 172 1.14 5.21 -16.79
C SER A 172 0.84 3.72 -16.64
N GLN A 173 1.08 3.13 -15.47
CA GLN A 173 1.02 1.68 -15.29
C GLN A 173 -0.10 1.22 -14.36
N THR A 174 -0.43 2.00 -13.33
CA THR A 174 -1.37 1.56 -12.29
C THR A 174 -2.77 2.15 -12.44
N ALA A 175 -2.88 3.42 -12.82
CA ALA A 175 -4.18 4.06 -13.04
C ALA A 175 -5.09 3.33 -14.04
N PRO A 176 -4.58 2.70 -15.12
CA PRO A 176 -5.41 1.87 -16.02
C PRO A 176 -6.15 0.72 -15.33
N LEU A 177 -5.70 0.27 -14.16
CA LEU A 177 -6.40 -0.74 -13.36
C LEU A 177 -7.76 -0.26 -12.84
N ILE A 178 -7.97 1.05 -12.72
CA ILE A 178 -9.25 1.63 -12.30
C ILE A 178 -10.34 1.23 -13.31
N ASP A 179 -10.11 1.45 -14.59
CA ASP A 179 -11.07 1.06 -15.63
C ASP A 179 -11.16 -0.46 -15.77
N PHE A 180 -10.05 -1.17 -15.71
CA PHE A 180 -10.01 -2.63 -15.74
C PHE A 180 -10.91 -3.27 -14.67
N TYR A 181 -10.90 -2.76 -13.43
CA TYR A 181 -11.74 -3.29 -12.36
C TYR A 181 -13.15 -2.71 -12.37
N ARG A 182 -13.34 -1.50 -12.90
CA ARG A 182 -14.67 -0.90 -13.10
C ARG A 182 -15.49 -1.69 -14.11
N GLU A 183 -14.90 -2.10 -15.24
CA GLU A 183 -15.54 -2.96 -16.25
C GLU A 183 -15.94 -4.33 -15.70
N LYS A 184 -15.22 -4.81 -14.67
CA LYS A 184 -15.54 -6.08 -13.97
C LYS A 184 -16.57 -5.90 -12.84
N ASN A 185 -17.10 -4.69 -12.60
CA ASN A 185 -18.00 -4.36 -11.49
C ASN A 185 -17.41 -4.71 -10.10
N LEU A 186 -16.08 -4.63 -9.94
CA LEU A 186 -15.37 -4.90 -8.69
C LEU A 186 -14.91 -3.62 -7.99
N LEU A 187 -14.94 -2.45 -8.67
CA LEU A 187 -14.36 -1.21 -8.17
C LEU A 187 -15.35 -0.42 -7.31
N THR A 188 -14.87 0.06 -6.18
CA THR A 188 -15.55 1.04 -5.33
C THR A 188 -14.61 2.21 -5.07
N ASP A 189 -15.05 3.43 -5.42
CA ASP A 189 -14.28 4.64 -5.14
C ASP A 189 -14.55 5.13 -3.71
N ILE A 190 -13.48 5.57 -3.01
CA ILE A 190 -13.55 6.27 -1.73
C ILE A 190 -12.77 7.58 -1.80
N ASP A 191 -13.30 8.63 -1.17
CA ASP A 191 -12.59 9.88 -0.97
C ASP A 191 -11.48 9.68 0.06
N ALA A 192 -10.21 9.83 -0.36
CA ALA A 192 -9.06 9.64 0.51
C ALA A 192 -8.59 10.92 1.23
N ARG A 193 -9.32 12.04 1.11
CA ARG A 193 -8.98 13.33 1.74
C ARG A 193 -9.27 13.38 3.24
N PRO A 194 -10.41 12.87 3.73
CA PRO A 194 -10.76 12.92 5.15
C PRO A 194 -9.77 12.23 6.07
N ALA A 195 -9.95 12.41 7.38
CA ALA A 195 -9.21 11.67 8.39
C ALA A 195 -9.47 10.16 8.26
N THR A 196 -8.48 9.34 8.60
CA THR A 196 -8.55 7.88 8.42
C THR A 196 -9.75 7.25 9.15
N GLU A 197 -10.16 7.81 10.28
CA GLU A 197 -11.32 7.36 11.07
C GLU A 197 -12.64 7.53 10.30
N VAL A 198 -12.78 8.63 9.56
CA VAL A 198 -13.95 8.91 8.73
C VAL A 198 -14.00 7.94 7.55
N ILE A 199 -12.84 7.74 6.89
CA ILE A 199 -12.71 6.79 5.79
C ILE A 199 -12.99 5.35 6.25
N LEU A 200 -12.52 4.98 7.45
CA LEU A 200 -12.80 3.67 8.04
C LEU A 200 -14.28 3.45 8.27
N ALA A 201 -14.98 4.44 8.83
CA ALA A 201 -16.42 4.35 9.07
C ALA A 201 -17.23 4.20 7.76
N ASP A 202 -16.86 4.95 6.71
CA ASP A 202 -17.46 4.81 5.36
C ASP A 202 -17.17 3.42 4.77
N PHE A 203 -15.94 2.92 4.91
CA PHE A 203 -15.55 1.60 4.46
C PHE A 203 -16.36 0.50 5.19
N GLU A 204 -16.45 0.55 6.50
CA GLU A 204 -17.21 -0.44 7.32
C GLU A 204 -18.71 -0.39 7.01
N GLY A 205 -19.25 0.80 6.69
CA GLY A 205 -20.62 0.94 6.22
C GLY A 205 -20.89 0.28 4.88
N LYS A 206 -19.91 0.32 3.96
CA LYS A 206 -20.00 -0.34 2.64
C LYS A 206 -19.76 -1.85 2.69
N TYR A 207 -18.92 -2.29 3.61
CA TYR A 207 -18.50 -3.69 3.74
C TYR A 207 -18.74 -4.19 5.18
N PRO A 208 -20.00 -4.34 5.63
CA PRO A 208 -20.29 -4.77 6.98
C PRO A 208 -19.69 -6.17 7.24
N HIS A 209 -19.05 -6.33 8.38
CA HIS A 209 -18.51 -7.60 8.86
C HIS A 209 -19.26 -8.04 10.13
N ASN A 210 -19.51 -9.32 10.26
CA ASN A 210 -20.17 -9.92 11.41
C ASN A 210 -19.16 -10.17 12.54
#